data_1053b302fbd4b7eb90e238469cb85cdb
#
_entry.id   1053b302fbd4b7eb90e238469cb85cdb
#
_cell.length_a   1.000
_cell.length_b   1.000
_cell.length_c   1.000
_cell.angle_alpha   90.00
_cell.angle_beta   90.00
_cell.angle_gamma   90.00
#
_symmetry.space_group_name_H-M   'P 1'
#
loop_
_entity.id
_entity.type
_entity.pdbx_description
1 polymer ?
#
loop_
_entity_poly.entity_id
_entity_poly.type
_entity_poly.pdbx_seq_one_letter_code
_entity_poly.pdbx_strand_id
1 'polypeptide(L)'
;MTQNNANEAKGFYRLSWIQRIGFGSGDLAQNLIYQTVSMYLLFFYTNIFGLDPAAAAVMFLVVRIVDVIWDPLVGTFVDKHNPRWGKYRSYLVLGGIPLTGLAILCFWNGFSGSLLYAYVTYVGMSMLYTLINVPYGALNSSLTRDTNEITILTSTRMFMANVGGLAVSAGIPCLVAALAVGKVPAETIEMALFMGLGSLPSFIFMPLVPAIKRKVGKKNMFYIFLSVAIVGMAMLYIISRMGTVKENIVLIYIAQFIKSTGVIVATGYMWALVPEVISYGEYTSGRRISGIVNALTGIFFKAGMALGGVVPGLVLAWTGYKAAEQSSTLPADPDAWFRAMLIFALAGLALLIFCFTQTKERVVMDEKDVKDVKVSDLWTEFFRNRPLRVIALFFITAFAMMSVGNAAGAYFMNDLELQTPLAQEGIRWLVCVIPAILLVVAMFIISKYELEDDVIDEINREIENRAKTE
;
A
#
# COMPACT_ATOMS: atom_id res chain seq x y z
N MET A 1 8.08 8.40 44.85
CA MET A 1 7.67 8.36 43.44
C MET A 1 8.22 7.10 42.86
N THR A 2 7.38 6.18 42.44
CA THR A 2 7.80 4.90 41.85
C THR A 2 8.53 5.14 40.55
N GLN A 3 9.49 4.30 40.21
CA GLN A 3 10.32 4.37 38.99
C GLN A 3 9.49 4.51 37.70
N ASN A 4 8.24 4.00 37.69
CA ASN A 4 7.25 4.20 36.64
C ASN A 4 6.86 5.69 36.44
N ASN A 5 6.59 6.43 37.53
CA ASN A 5 6.20 7.85 37.43
C ASN A 5 7.34 8.73 36.93
N ALA A 6 8.61 8.36 37.22
CA ALA A 6 9.78 9.09 36.73
C ALA A 6 10.04 8.84 35.23
N ASN A 7 9.74 7.64 34.75
CA ASN A 7 9.83 7.29 33.31
C ASN A 7 8.70 7.92 32.50
N GLU A 8 7.49 7.99 33.03
CA GLU A 8 6.37 8.67 32.39
C GLU A 8 6.62 10.19 32.24
N ALA A 9 7.24 10.81 33.26
CA ALA A 9 7.62 12.23 33.18
C ALA A 9 8.64 12.54 32.06
N LYS A 10 9.39 11.52 31.58
CA LYS A 10 10.35 11.62 30.46
C LYS A 10 9.76 11.22 29.10
N GLY A 11 8.48 10.91 29.02
CA GLY A 11 7.80 10.52 27.78
C GLY A 11 7.85 9.02 27.43
N PHE A 12 8.35 8.17 28.34
CA PHE A 12 8.39 6.72 28.19
C PHE A 12 7.09 6.09 28.72
N TYR A 13 6.05 6.06 27.88
CA TYR A 13 4.74 5.54 28.23
C TYR A 13 4.57 4.10 27.70
N ARG A 14 4.01 3.22 28.54
CA ARG A 14 3.47 1.95 28.10
C ARG A 14 1.98 2.12 27.80
N LEU A 15 1.56 1.67 26.63
CA LEU A 15 0.17 1.77 26.21
C LEU A 15 -0.61 0.48 26.59
N SER A 16 -1.88 0.64 26.90
CA SER A 16 -2.80 -0.48 27.07
C SER A 16 -3.08 -1.17 25.72
N TRP A 17 -3.53 -2.43 25.75
CA TRP A 17 -3.90 -3.13 24.53
C TRP A 17 -5.01 -2.44 23.74
N ILE A 18 -5.98 -1.80 24.42
CA ILE A 18 -7.03 -1.02 23.78
C ILE A 18 -6.44 0.17 23.01
N GLN A 19 -5.45 0.85 23.57
CA GLN A 19 -4.76 1.96 22.90
C GLN A 19 -3.92 1.48 21.71
N ARG A 20 -3.25 0.33 21.81
CA ARG A 20 -2.49 -0.28 20.71
C ARG A 20 -3.41 -0.68 19.55
N ILE A 21 -4.52 -1.36 19.85
CA ILE A 21 -5.54 -1.73 18.87
C ILE A 21 -6.20 -0.48 18.30
N GLY A 22 -6.52 0.51 19.13
CA GLY A 22 -7.07 1.78 18.70
C GLY A 22 -6.15 2.53 17.75
N PHE A 23 -4.84 2.55 18.01
CA PHE A 23 -3.88 3.12 17.06
C PHE A 23 -3.83 2.30 15.76
N GLY A 24 -3.73 0.97 15.83
CA GLY A 24 -3.73 0.09 14.66
C GLY A 24 -5.01 0.18 13.83
N SER A 25 -6.17 0.47 14.45
CA SER A 25 -7.44 0.62 13.74
C SER A 25 -7.44 1.77 12.73
N GLY A 26 -6.56 2.76 12.89
CA GLY A 26 -6.35 3.80 11.89
C GLY A 26 -5.81 3.28 10.56
N ASP A 27 -4.89 2.31 10.58
CA ASP A 27 -4.41 1.64 9.37
C ASP A 27 -5.48 0.72 8.77
N LEU A 28 -6.22 -0.01 9.59
CA LEU A 28 -7.37 -0.78 9.13
C LEU A 28 -8.37 0.11 8.38
N ALA A 29 -8.75 1.24 8.97
CA ALA A 29 -9.67 2.20 8.37
C ALA A 29 -9.18 2.74 7.03
N GLN A 30 -7.92 3.17 6.98
CA GLN A 30 -7.31 3.69 5.76
C GLN A 30 -7.22 2.63 4.67
N ASN A 31 -6.91 1.38 5.04
CA ASN A 31 -6.85 0.27 4.09
C ASN A 31 -8.23 -0.14 3.55
N LEU A 32 -9.30 -0.04 4.33
CA LEU A 32 -10.67 -0.29 3.81
C LEU A 32 -10.99 0.63 2.62
N ILE A 33 -10.60 1.90 2.68
CA ILE A 33 -10.81 2.86 1.59
C ILE A 33 -9.77 2.66 0.49
N TYR A 34 -8.50 2.69 0.86
CA TYR A 34 -7.39 2.70 -0.09
C TYR A 34 -7.31 1.43 -0.94
N GLN A 35 -7.46 0.26 -0.32
CA GLN A 35 -7.44 -1.03 -1.03
C GLN A 35 -8.66 -1.19 -1.94
N THR A 36 -9.85 -0.70 -1.53
CA THR A 36 -11.03 -0.72 -2.39
C THR A 36 -10.78 0.10 -3.66
N VAL A 37 -10.21 1.29 -3.52
CA VAL A 37 -9.84 2.13 -4.66
C VAL A 37 -8.75 1.46 -5.52
N SER A 38 -7.71 0.93 -4.89
CA SER A 38 -6.58 0.33 -5.60
C SER A 38 -6.97 -0.92 -6.40
N MET A 39 -7.88 -1.74 -5.87
CA MET A 39 -8.28 -3.02 -6.49
C MET A 39 -9.45 -2.88 -7.45
N TYR A 40 -10.40 -2.00 -7.14
CA TYR A 40 -11.70 -2.03 -7.80
C TYR A 40 -12.10 -0.73 -8.51
N LEU A 41 -11.44 0.41 -8.25
CA LEU A 41 -11.86 1.68 -8.85
C LEU A 41 -11.67 1.69 -10.38
N LEU A 42 -10.55 1.17 -10.88
CA LEU A 42 -10.34 1.06 -12.32
C LEU A 42 -11.41 0.16 -12.96
N PHE A 43 -11.69 -0.99 -12.35
CA PHE A 43 -12.73 -1.91 -12.79
C PHE A 43 -14.11 -1.22 -12.78
N PHE A 44 -14.46 -0.51 -11.69
CA PHE A 44 -15.71 0.24 -11.60
C PHE A 44 -15.82 1.29 -12.71
N TYR A 45 -14.76 2.07 -12.95
CA TYR A 45 -14.79 3.11 -13.96
C TYR A 45 -14.91 2.58 -15.38
N THR A 46 -14.29 1.45 -15.69
CA THR A 46 -14.33 0.87 -17.04
C THR A 46 -15.59 0.03 -17.28
N ASN A 47 -16.06 -0.75 -16.30
CA ASN A 47 -17.13 -1.74 -16.47
C ASN A 47 -18.52 -1.23 -16.05
N ILE A 48 -18.59 -0.27 -15.13
CA ILE A 48 -19.85 0.19 -14.57
C ILE A 48 -20.11 1.67 -14.90
N PHE A 49 -19.13 2.52 -14.65
CA PHE A 49 -19.24 3.95 -14.88
C PHE A 49 -19.13 4.36 -16.36
N GLY A 50 -18.53 3.50 -17.22
CA GLY A 50 -18.49 3.66 -18.68
C GLY A 50 -17.38 4.58 -19.17
N LEU A 51 -16.24 4.69 -18.46
CA LEU A 51 -15.06 5.40 -18.96
C LEU A 51 -14.22 4.51 -19.90
N ASP A 52 -13.64 5.13 -20.92
CA ASP A 52 -12.63 4.49 -21.74
C ASP A 52 -11.39 4.13 -20.88
N PRO A 53 -10.84 2.91 -21.01
CA PRO A 53 -9.66 2.48 -20.24
C PRO A 53 -8.44 3.39 -20.38
N ALA A 54 -8.20 3.95 -21.57
CA ALA A 54 -7.09 4.88 -21.77
C ALA A 54 -7.31 6.21 -21.03
N ALA A 55 -8.53 6.75 -21.07
CA ALA A 55 -8.89 7.96 -20.31
C ALA A 55 -8.75 7.73 -18.80
N ALA A 56 -9.18 6.58 -18.30
CA ALA A 56 -8.99 6.18 -16.91
C ALA A 56 -7.48 6.07 -16.55
N ALA A 57 -6.65 5.47 -17.41
CA ALA A 57 -5.21 5.39 -17.21
C ALA A 57 -4.55 6.78 -17.05
N VAL A 58 -4.90 7.73 -17.93
CA VAL A 58 -4.41 9.11 -17.85
C VAL A 58 -4.85 9.77 -16.55
N MET A 59 -6.09 9.55 -16.13
CA MET A 59 -6.60 10.07 -14.86
C MET A 59 -5.79 9.53 -13.66
N PHE A 60 -5.52 8.24 -13.60
CA PHE A 60 -4.69 7.64 -12.53
C PHE A 60 -3.28 8.25 -12.52
N LEU A 61 -2.69 8.51 -13.68
CA LEU A 61 -1.38 9.18 -13.79
C LEU A 61 -1.43 10.61 -13.22
N VAL A 62 -2.42 11.40 -13.63
CA VAL A 62 -2.58 12.80 -13.17
C VAL A 62 -2.75 12.85 -11.65
N VAL A 63 -3.57 11.97 -11.08
CA VAL A 63 -3.75 11.90 -9.61
C VAL A 63 -2.41 11.66 -8.91
N ARG A 64 -1.55 10.78 -9.43
CA ARG A 64 -0.23 10.52 -8.83
C ARG A 64 0.74 11.71 -8.96
N ILE A 65 0.68 12.45 -10.05
CA ILE A 65 1.46 13.68 -10.19
C ILE A 65 1.01 14.72 -9.14
N VAL A 66 -0.30 14.86 -8.95
CA VAL A 66 -0.86 15.73 -7.90
C VAL A 66 -0.40 15.27 -6.51
N ASP A 67 -0.44 13.98 -6.20
CA ASP A 67 0.00 13.44 -4.91
C ASP A 67 1.47 13.80 -4.61
N VAL A 68 2.38 13.67 -5.59
CA VAL A 68 3.81 13.98 -5.42
C VAL A 68 4.04 15.44 -5.02
N ILE A 69 3.22 16.35 -5.55
CA ILE A 69 3.29 17.78 -5.21
C ILE A 69 2.59 18.06 -3.88
N TRP A 70 1.47 17.39 -3.63
CA TRP A 70 0.60 17.62 -2.48
C TRP A 70 1.20 17.14 -1.15
N ASP A 71 1.92 16.02 -1.15
CA ASP A 71 2.47 15.41 0.07
C ASP A 71 3.41 16.35 0.85
N PRO A 72 4.41 17.01 0.23
CA PRO A 72 5.27 17.95 0.93
C PRO A 72 4.50 19.16 1.47
N LEU A 73 3.47 19.61 0.74
CA LEU A 73 2.62 20.72 1.16
C LEU A 73 1.82 20.35 2.41
N VAL A 74 1.22 19.16 2.43
CA VAL A 74 0.51 18.65 3.61
C VAL A 74 1.45 18.47 4.79
N GLY A 75 2.64 17.90 4.60
CA GLY A 75 3.64 17.75 5.65
C GLY A 75 3.97 19.10 6.29
N THR A 76 4.29 20.10 5.47
CA THR A 76 4.59 21.46 5.91
C THR A 76 3.38 22.11 6.61
N PHE A 77 2.17 21.91 6.07
CA PHE A 77 0.95 22.44 6.67
C PHE A 77 0.69 21.87 8.06
N VAL A 78 0.79 20.54 8.20
CA VAL A 78 0.60 19.83 9.48
C VAL A 78 1.63 20.26 10.52
N ASP A 79 2.88 20.44 10.11
CA ASP A 79 3.95 20.86 11.03
C ASP A 79 3.75 22.28 11.58
N LYS A 80 3.18 23.18 10.77
CA LYS A 80 2.91 24.57 11.14
C LYS A 80 1.62 24.80 11.93
N HIS A 81 0.70 23.82 11.92
CA HIS A 81 -0.61 23.97 12.55
C HIS A 81 -0.76 23.04 13.74
N ASN A 82 -1.25 23.59 14.85
CA ASN A 82 -1.53 22.81 16.07
C ASN A 82 -3.01 22.94 16.45
N PRO A 83 -3.90 22.09 15.90
CA PRO A 83 -5.32 22.11 16.21
C PRO A 83 -5.60 21.79 17.69
N ARG A 84 -6.73 22.27 18.22
CA ARG A 84 -7.11 22.13 19.64
C ARG A 84 -7.20 20.69 20.16
N TRP A 85 -7.45 19.73 19.29
CA TRP A 85 -7.61 18.29 19.67
C TRP A 85 -6.33 17.48 19.61
N GLY A 86 -5.18 18.11 19.34
CA GLY A 86 -3.87 17.51 19.15
C GLY A 86 -3.30 17.79 17.75
N LYS A 87 -1.96 17.85 17.64
CA LYS A 87 -1.24 18.25 16.42
C LYS A 87 -1.54 17.29 15.26
N TYR A 88 -1.50 15.99 15.50
CA TYR A 88 -1.63 14.96 14.46
C TYR A 88 -2.98 14.27 14.47
N ARG A 89 -3.50 13.90 15.65
CA ARG A 89 -4.75 13.14 15.75
C ARG A 89 -5.99 13.88 15.28
N SER A 90 -5.98 15.22 15.32
CA SER A 90 -7.09 16.05 14.86
C SER A 90 -7.45 15.79 13.39
N TYR A 91 -6.45 15.51 12.56
CA TYR A 91 -6.63 15.26 11.14
C TYR A 91 -7.36 13.94 10.85
N LEU A 92 -7.33 12.98 11.79
CA LEU A 92 -8.09 11.72 11.64
C LEU A 92 -9.60 11.97 11.53
N VAL A 93 -10.12 12.94 12.28
CA VAL A 93 -11.55 13.27 12.23
C VAL A 93 -11.82 14.36 11.21
N LEU A 94 -11.06 15.47 11.21
CA LEU A 94 -11.27 16.59 10.29
C LEU A 94 -11.09 16.17 8.81
N GLY A 95 -10.12 15.32 8.51
CA GLY A 95 -9.91 14.74 7.19
C GLY A 95 -10.77 13.51 6.94
N GLY A 96 -11.07 12.71 7.97
CA GLY A 96 -11.78 11.44 7.87
C GLY A 96 -13.20 11.57 7.35
N ILE A 97 -13.95 12.56 7.82
CA ILE A 97 -15.33 12.82 7.37
C ILE A 97 -15.37 13.16 5.87
N PRO A 98 -14.65 14.18 5.37
CA PRO A 98 -14.67 14.49 3.95
C PRO A 98 -14.03 13.41 3.08
N LEU A 99 -12.98 12.69 3.57
CA LEU A 99 -12.44 11.53 2.88
C LEU A 99 -13.48 10.46 2.64
N THR A 100 -14.25 10.11 3.67
CA THR A 100 -15.35 9.14 3.59
C THR A 100 -16.38 9.57 2.54
N GLY A 101 -16.77 10.85 2.54
CA GLY A 101 -17.71 11.40 1.55
C GLY A 101 -17.20 11.27 0.12
N LEU A 102 -15.94 11.68 -0.15
CA LEU A 102 -15.37 11.58 -1.50
C LEU A 102 -15.10 10.13 -1.92
N ALA A 103 -14.74 9.25 -1.01
CA ALA A 103 -14.56 7.83 -1.30
C ALA A 103 -15.89 7.18 -1.74
N ILE A 104 -17.01 7.53 -1.10
CA ILE A 104 -18.35 7.08 -1.50
C ILE A 104 -18.70 7.66 -2.88
N LEU A 105 -18.44 8.95 -3.11
CA LEU A 105 -18.72 9.61 -4.39
C LEU A 105 -17.89 9.03 -5.55
N CYS A 106 -16.68 8.50 -5.32
CA CYS A 106 -15.92 7.80 -6.37
C CYS A 106 -16.65 6.59 -6.95
N PHE A 107 -17.54 5.95 -6.19
CA PHE A 107 -18.33 4.80 -6.61
C PHE A 107 -19.82 5.14 -6.87
N TRP A 108 -20.15 6.44 -7.03
CA TRP A 108 -21.50 6.87 -7.36
C TRP A 108 -21.66 7.08 -8.86
N ASN A 109 -22.71 6.47 -9.43
CA ASN A 109 -22.93 6.46 -10.87
C ASN A 109 -23.86 7.59 -11.38
N GLY A 110 -24.16 8.59 -10.55
CA GLY A 110 -25.09 9.68 -10.91
C GLY A 110 -24.64 10.55 -12.10
N PHE A 111 -23.34 10.57 -12.42
CA PHE A 111 -22.77 11.24 -13.59
C PHE A 111 -21.99 10.25 -14.47
N SER A 112 -22.62 9.10 -14.79
CA SER A 112 -22.04 8.03 -15.60
C SER A 112 -21.37 8.56 -16.86
N GLY A 113 -20.14 8.09 -17.15
CA GLY A 113 -19.34 8.50 -18.29
C GLY A 113 -18.68 9.89 -18.18
N SER A 114 -18.93 10.66 -17.11
CA SER A 114 -18.31 11.98 -16.94
C SER A 114 -16.88 11.88 -16.43
N LEU A 115 -15.91 12.09 -17.30
CA LEU A 115 -14.49 12.10 -16.95
C LEU A 115 -14.16 13.22 -15.95
N LEU A 116 -14.79 14.39 -16.06
CA LEU A 116 -14.59 15.50 -15.12
C LEU A 116 -15.01 15.13 -13.69
N TYR A 117 -16.17 14.48 -13.54
CA TYR A 117 -16.65 14.00 -12.25
C TYR A 117 -15.66 13.01 -11.62
N ALA A 118 -15.17 12.03 -12.41
CA ALA A 118 -14.19 11.05 -11.96
C ALA A 118 -12.88 11.72 -11.50
N TYR A 119 -12.38 12.73 -12.24
CA TYR A 119 -11.22 13.50 -11.83
C TYR A 119 -11.43 14.23 -10.50
N VAL A 120 -12.51 14.97 -10.36
CA VAL A 120 -12.77 15.79 -9.16
C VAL A 120 -12.91 14.90 -7.92
N THR A 121 -13.65 13.82 -8.02
CA THR A 121 -13.86 12.91 -6.88
C THR A 121 -12.59 12.15 -6.50
N TYR A 122 -11.86 11.62 -7.47
CA TYR A 122 -10.68 10.81 -7.19
C TYR A 122 -9.46 11.67 -6.77
N VAL A 123 -9.20 12.81 -7.42
CA VAL A 123 -8.16 13.77 -6.98
C VAL A 123 -8.47 14.27 -5.57
N GLY A 124 -9.71 14.72 -5.33
CA GLY A 124 -10.12 15.19 -4.00
C GLY A 124 -9.96 14.12 -2.92
N MET A 125 -10.37 12.87 -3.21
CA MET A 125 -10.19 11.74 -2.31
C MET A 125 -8.70 11.48 -2.02
N SER A 126 -7.84 11.48 -3.04
CA SER A 126 -6.40 11.26 -2.86
C SER A 126 -5.75 12.35 -2.02
N MET A 127 -6.11 13.61 -2.24
CA MET A 127 -5.63 14.75 -1.45
C MET A 127 -6.02 14.64 0.02
N LEU A 128 -7.27 14.25 0.32
CA LEU A 128 -7.72 14.06 1.70
C LEU A 128 -7.12 12.81 2.34
N TYR A 129 -6.88 11.75 1.57
CA TYR A 129 -6.16 10.58 2.05
C TYR A 129 -4.77 10.95 2.55
N THR A 130 -4.02 11.74 1.80
CA THR A 130 -2.70 12.25 2.21
C THR A 130 -2.81 13.10 3.48
N LEU A 131 -3.84 13.96 3.58
CA LEU A 131 -4.06 14.83 4.76
C LEU A 131 -4.29 14.02 6.06
N ILE A 132 -4.70 12.76 5.95
CA ILE A 132 -4.84 11.85 7.10
C ILE A 132 -3.59 11.00 7.29
N ASN A 133 -3.07 10.45 6.20
CA ASN A 133 -1.99 9.46 6.25
C ASN A 133 -0.67 10.05 6.76
N VAL A 134 -0.33 11.28 6.34
CA VAL A 134 0.91 11.95 6.76
C VAL A 134 0.93 12.20 8.28
N PRO A 135 -0.06 12.89 8.89
CA PRO A 135 -0.06 13.08 10.34
C PRO A 135 -0.27 11.77 11.12
N TYR A 136 -1.01 10.80 10.58
CA TYR A 136 -1.14 9.50 11.22
C TYR A 136 0.21 8.75 11.31
N GLY A 137 1.04 8.83 10.28
CA GLY A 137 2.41 8.32 10.32
C GLY A 137 3.25 8.97 11.43
N ALA A 138 3.16 10.29 11.57
CA ALA A 138 3.85 11.06 12.60
C ALA A 138 3.32 10.82 14.03
N LEU A 139 2.04 10.45 14.18
CA LEU A 139 1.40 10.16 15.46
C LEU A 139 2.10 9.04 16.23
N ASN A 140 2.69 8.04 15.54
CA ASN A 140 3.39 6.93 16.16
C ASN A 140 4.48 7.39 17.15
N SER A 141 5.30 8.35 16.75
CA SER A 141 6.39 8.90 17.57
C SER A 141 5.88 9.85 18.65
N SER A 142 4.65 10.34 18.55
CA SER A 142 4.03 11.26 19.51
C SER A 142 3.29 10.56 20.65
N LEU A 143 3.10 9.25 20.56
CA LEU A 143 2.44 8.47 21.61
C LEU A 143 3.38 8.06 22.74
N THR A 144 4.63 7.72 22.41
CA THR A 144 5.66 7.30 23.38
C THR A 144 7.07 7.46 22.80
N ARG A 145 8.07 7.54 23.70
CA ARG A 145 9.50 7.45 23.38
C ARG A 145 10.10 6.07 23.60
N ASP A 146 9.33 5.13 24.14
CA ASP A 146 9.80 3.75 24.37
C ASP A 146 9.90 3.00 23.04
N THR A 147 11.12 2.64 22.63
CA THR A 147 11.41 1.95 21.37
C THR A 147 10.70 0.59 21.27
N ASN A 148 10.57 -0.15 22.38
CA ASN A 148 9.85 -1.42 22.38
C ASN A 148 8.36 -1.20 22.13
N GLU A 149 7.78 -0.18 22.75
CA GLU A 149 6.38 0.18 22.57
C GLU A 149 6.11 0.67 21.13
N ILE A 150 7.00 1.49 20.56
CA ILE A 150 6.94 1.94 19.16
C ILE A 150 6.97 0.72 18.21
N THR A 151 7.79 -0.28 18.52
CA THR A 151 7.87 -1.52 17.72
C THR A 151 6.55 -2.31 17.78
N ILE A 152 5.95 -2.42 18.97
CA ILE A 152 4.64 -3.08 19.15
C ILE A 152 3.54 -2.32 18.39
N LEU A 153 3.52 -0.99 18.48
CA LEU A 153 2.57 -0.15 17.75
C LEU A 153 2.70 -0.32 16.24
N THR A 154 3.92 -0.32 15.72
CA THR A 154 4.20 -0.52 14.29
C THR A 154 3.75 -1.92 13.84
N SER A 155 4.03 -2.95 14.62
CA SER A 155 3.59 -4.32 14.32
C SER A 155 2.06 -4.44 14.32
N THR A 156 1.39 -3.79 15.28
CA THR A 156 -0.07 -3.76 15.36
C THR A 156 -0.68 -3.05 14.14
N ARG A 157 -0.10 -1.94 13.70
CA ARG A 157 -0.48 -1.23 12.47
C ARG A 157 -0.41 -2.15 11.25
N MET A 158 0.72 -2.80 11.04
CA MET A 158 0.94 -3.70 9.89
C MET A 158 -0.03 -4.87 9.91
N PHE A 159 -0.29 -5.45 11.07
CA PHE A 159 -1.30 -6.51 11.21
C PHE A 159 -2.70 -6.01 10.81
N MET A 160 -3.13 -4.85 11.33
CA MET A 160 -4.42 -4.26 11.02
C MET A 160 -4.55 -3.84 9.56
N ALA A 161 -3.47 -3.35 8.93
CA ALA A 161 -3.43 -3.05 7.50
C ALA A 161 -3.67 -4.32 6.66
N ASN A 162 -3.06 -5.45 7.02
CA ASN A 162 -3.27 -6.73 6.34
C ASN A 162 -4.70 -7.26 6.54
N VAL A 163 -5.29 -7.11 7.74
CA VAL A 163 -6.71 -7.43 7.99
C VAL A 163 -7.61 -6.60 7.07
N GLY A 164 -7.33 -5.30 6.92
CA GLY A 164 -8.05 -4.42 5.99
C GLY A 164 -7.93 -4.87 4.54
N GLY A 165 -6.73 -5.21 4.10
CA GLY A 165 -6.49 -5.75 2.75
C GLY A 165 -7.26 -7.03 2.48
N LEU A 166 -7.28 -7.97 3.44
CA LEU A 166 -8.07 -9.21 3.33
C LEU A 166 -9.57 -8.93 3.33
N ALA A 167 -10.05 -8.05 4.20
CA ALA A 167 -11.46 -7.68 4.26
C ALA A 167 -11.96 -7.05 2.95
N VAL A 168 -11.15 -6.22 2.30
CA VAL A 168 -11.47 -5.62 1.01
C VAL A 168 -11.40 -6.67 -0.11
N SER A 169 -10.30 -7.41 -0.21
CA SER A 169 -10.06 -8.31 -1.33
C SER A 169 -11.09 -9.43 -1.43
N ALA A 170 -11.52 -9.99 -0.30
CA ALA A 170 -12.56 -11.02 -0.25
C ALA A 170 -13.96 -10.45 0.00
N GLY A 171 -14.08 -9.40 0.80
CA GLY A 171 -15.37 -8.87 1.23
C GLY A 171 -16.10 -8.03 0.20
N ILE A 172 -15.42 -7.20 -0.60
CA ILE A 172 -16.07 -6.35 -1.61
C ILE A 172 -16.81 -7.18 -2.66
N PRO A 173 -16.22 -8.20 -3.31
CA PRO A 173 -16.93 -9.03 -4.28
C PRO A 173 -18.20 -9.66 -3.69
N CYS A 174 -18.08 -10.27 -2.51
CA CYS A 174 -19.21 -10.92 -1.84
C CYS A 174 -20.30 -9.92 -1.47
N LEU A 175 -19.93 -8.74 -0.98
CA LEU A 175 -20.88 -7.71 -0.57
C LEU A 175 -21.63 -7.11 -1.78
N VAL A 176 -20.91 -6.80 -2.86
CA VAL A 176 -21.51 -6.31 -4.11
C VAL A 176 -22.52 -7.32 -4.67
N ALA A 177 -22.15 -8.60 -4.73
CA ALA A 177 -23.05 -9.64 -5.22
C ALA A 177 -24.27 -9.81 -4.31
N ALA A 178 -24.10 -9.83 -3.00
CA ALA A 178 -25.21 -9.92 -2.05
C ALA A 178 -26.18 -8.75 -2.16
N LEU A 179 -25.66 -7.54 -2.38
CA LEU A 179 -26.47 -6.33 -2.53
C LEU A 179 -27.18 -6.23 -3.89
N ALA A 180 -26.56 -6.78 -4.96
CA ALA A 180 -27.12 -6.75 -6.31
C ALA A 180 -28.20 -7.83 -6.52
N VAL A 181 -27.92 -9.07 -6.11
CA VAL A 181 -28.74 -10.25 -6.45
C VAL A 181 -29.38 -10.92 -5.23
N GLY A 182 -29.17 -10.39 -4.02
CA GLY A 182 -29.71 -10.93 -2.78
C GLY A 182 -29.03 -12.22 -2.29
N LYS A 183 -28.03 -12.72 -2.99
CA LYS A 183 -27.23 -13.91 -2.65
C LYS A 183 -25.79 -13.74 -3.18
N VAL A 184 -24.87 -14.54 -2.69
CA VAL A 184 -23.49 -14.58 -3.19
C VAL A 184 -23.38 -15.80 -4.11
N PRO A 185 -23.22 -15.61 -5.43
CA PRO A 185 -23.00 -16.72 -6.39
C PRO A 185 -21.69 -17.46 -6.08
N ALA A 186 -21.60 -18.72 -6.52
CA ALA A 186 -20.40 -19.53 -6.34
C ALA A 186 -19.19 -18.90 -7.02
N GLU A 187 -19.36 -18.35 -8.20
CA GLU A 187 -18.32 -17.67 -8.99
C GLU A 187 -17.75 -16.44 -8.24
N THR A 188 -18.61 -15.71 -7.54
CA THR A 188 -18.17 -14.58 -6.69
C THR A 188 -17.35 -15.07 -5.48
N ILE A 189 -17.75 -16.20 -4.89
CA ILE A 189 -16.97 -16.82 -3.79
C ILE A 189 -15.60 -17.27 -4.32
N GLU A 190 -15.54 -17.86 -5.49
CA GLU A 190 -14.30 -18.27 -6.16
C GLU A 190 -13.36 -17.07 -6.38
N MET A 191 -13.90 -15.95 -6.87
CA MET A 191 -13.15 -14.71 -7.01
C MET A 191 -12.68 -14.17 -5.66
N ALA A 192 -13.56 -14.14 -4.67
CA ALA A 192 -13.22 -13.65 -3.32
C ALA A 192 -12.11 -14.50 -2.67
N LEU A 193 -12.14 -15.80 -2.87
CA LEU A 193 -11.06 -16.72 -2.44
C LEU A 193 -9.75 -16.44 -3.19
N PHE A 194 -9.79 -16.24 -4.50
CA PHE A 194 -8.60 -15.91 -5.29
C PHE A 194 -7.97 -14.61 -4.82
N MET A 195 -8.77 -13.56 -4.64
CA MET A 195 -8.28 -12.26 -4.17
C MET A 195 -7.80 -12.33 -2.71
N GLY A 196 -8.51 -13.05 -1.84
CA GLY A 196 -8.16 -13.26 -0.43
C GLY A 196 -6.87 -14.06 -0.25
N LEU A 197 -6.64 -15.08 -1.07
CA LEU A 197 -5.37 -15.83 -1.12
C LEU A 197 -4.17 -14.94 -1.47
N GLY A 198 -4.42 -13.80 -2.10
CA GLY A 198 -3.41 -12.77 -2.32
C GLY A 198 -2.87 -12.15 -1.03
N SER A 199 -3.68 -12.06 0.01
CA SER A 199 -3.33 -11.42 1.30
C SER A 199 -2.97 -12.43 2.39
N LEU A 200 -3.48 -13.68 2.30
CA LEU A 200 -3.32 -14.70 3.32
C LEU A 200 -1.86 -15.00 3.70
N PRO A 201 -0.89 -15.09 2.76
CA PRO A 201 0.50 -15.36 3.11
C PRO A 201 1.13 -14.32 4.05
N SER A 202 0.62 -13.08 4.12
CA SER A 202 1.15 -12.06 5.02
C SER A 202 1.03 -12.47 6.49
N PHE A 203 -0.07 -13.11 6.88
CA PHE A 203 -0.29 -13.57 8.26
C PHE A 203 0.65 -14.72 8.65
N ILE A 204 1.04 -15.55 7.67
CA ILE A 204 1.87 -16.74 7.89
C ILE A 204 3.36 -16.38 7.84
N PHE A 205 3.77 -15.68 6.79
CA PHE A 205 5.19 -15.50 6.47
C PHE A 205 5.82 -14.23 7.02
N MET A 206 5.06 -13.13 7.22
CA MET A 206 5.64 -11.89 7.75
C MET A 206 6.31 -12.08 9.13
N PRO A 207 5.72 -12.80 10.09
CA PRO A 207 6.39 -13.08 11.37
C PRO A 207 7.66 -13.94 11.22
N LEU A 208 7.75 -14.72 10.15
CA LEU A 208 8.89 -15.62 9.88
C LEU A 208 10.04 -14.95 9.12
N VAL A 209 9.80 -13.79 8.51
CA VAL A 209 10.80 -13.06 7.70
C VAL A 209 12.13 -12.85 8.46
N PRO A 210 12.17 -12.39 9.73
CA PRO A 210 13.43 -12.22 10.45
C PRO A 210 14.21 -13.53 10.66
N ALA A 211 13.48 -14.64 10.86
CA ALA A 211 14.09 -15.96 11.03
C ALA A 211 14.64 -16.50 9.71
N ILE A 212 13.91 -16.31 8.61
CA ILE A 212 14.32 -16.68 7.25
C ILE A 212 15.58 -15.89 6.88
N LYS A 213 15.58 -14.57 7.07
CA LYS A 213 16.70 -13.68 6.79
C LYS A 213 17.97 -14.14 7.51
N ARG A 214 17.87 -14.49 8.80
CA ARG A 214 19.03 -14.96 9.59
C ARG A 214 19.64 -16.25 9.05
N LYS A 215 18.83 -17.13 8.43
CA LYS A 215 19.30 -18.43 7.90
C LYS A 215 19.93 -18.32 6.52
N VAL A 216 19.33 -17.54 5.62
CA VAL A 216 19.71 -17.52 4.20
C VAL A 216 20.45 -16.25 3.79
N GLY A 217 20.49 -15.25 4.65
CA GLY A 217 21.03 -13.93 4.34
C GLY A 217 20.05 -13.03 3.58
N LYS A 218 20.30 -11.73 3.59
CA LYS A 218 19.43 -10.69 3.08
C LYS A 218 19.17 -10.82 1.57
N LYS A 219 20.21 -10.82 0.75
CA LYS A 219 20.09 -10.90 -0.72
C LYS A 219 19.50 -12.22 -1.18
N ASN A 220 19.95 -13.34 -0.61
CA ASN A 220 19.44 -14.66 -0.97
C ASN A 220 17.96 -14.78 -0.66
N MET A 221 17.48 -14.19 0.44
CA MET A 221 16.06 -14.15 0.76
C MET A 221 15.26 -13.46 -0.36
N PHE A 222 15.72 -12.29 -0.83
CA PHE A 222 15.06 -11.63 -1.96
C PHE A 222 15.07 -12.51 -3.21
N TYR A 223 16.21 -13.10 -3.60
CA TYR A 223 16.29 -13.96 -4.77
C TYR A 223 15.36 -15.17 -4.69
N ILE A 224 15.34 -15.85 -3.54
CA ILE A 224 14.46 -17.03 -3.35
C ILE A 224 13.00 -16.62 -3.51
N PHE A 225 12.55 -15.60 -2.77
CA PHE A 225 11.12 -15.27 -2.74
C PHE A 225 10.65 -14.55 -4.00
N LEU A 226 11.47 -13.72 -4.64
CA LEU A 226 11.14 -13.16 -5.95
C LEU A 226 11.07 -14.28 -7.02
N SER A 227 11.95 -15.28 -6.97
CA SER A 227 11.87 -16.45 -7.85
C SER A 227 10.60 -17.28 -7.60
N VAL A 228 10.21 -17.49 -6.34
CA VAL A 228 8.94 -18.16 -5.99
C VAL A 228 7.75 -17.40 -6.57
N ALA A 229 7.76 -16.06 -6.49
CA ALA A 229 6.70 -15.25 -7.10
C ALA A 229 6.63 -15.40 -8.62
N ILE A 230 7.79 -15.39 -9.31
CA ILE A 230 7.86 -15.61 -10.77
C ILE A 230 7.34 -16.98 -11.14
N VAL A 231 7.70 -18.03 -10.41
CA VAL A 231 7.17 -19.39 -10.63
C VAL A 231 5.65 -19.41 -10.47
N GLY A 232 5.10 -18.78 -9.42
CA GLY A 232 3.65 -18.67 -9.24
C GLY A 232 2.95 -17.93 -10.39
N MET A 233 3.57 -16.86 -10.92
CA MET A 233 3.04 -16.12 -12.07
C MET A 233 3.09 -16.98 -13.36
N ALA A 234 4.19 -17.70 -13.59
CA ALA A 234 4.30 -18.62 -14.72
C ALA A 234 3.25 -19.75 -14.65
N MET A 235 3.02 -20.30 -13.46
CA MET A 235 1.95 -21.28 -13.23
C MET A 235 0.59 -20.70 -13.56
N LEU A 236 0.24 -19.51 -13.08
CA LEU A 236 -1.03 -18.84 -13.40
C LEU A 236 -1.20 -18.64 -14.90
N TYR A 237 -0.14 -18.21 -15.60
CA TYR A 237 -0.17 -17.99 -17.03
C TYR A 237 -0.43 -19.30 -17.80
N ILE A 238 0.31 -20.35 -17.47
CA ILE A 238 0.17 -21.67 -18.12
C ILE A 238 -1.23 -22.25 -17.85
N ILE A 239 -1.66 -22.29 -16.58
CA ILE A 239 -2.94 -22.88 -16.18
C ILE A 239 -4.12 -22.14 -16.86
N SER A 240 -4.06 -20.81 -16.93
CA SER A 240 -5.10 -20.00 -17.59
C SER A 240 -5.20 -20.22 -19.12
N ARG A 241 -4.23 -20.94 -19.73
CA ARG A 241 -4.26 -21.34 -21.13
C ARG A 241 -4.67 -22.81 -21.35
N MET A 242 -4.63 -23.64 -20.30
CA MET A 242 -4.94 -25.07 -20.40
C MET A 242 -6.45 -25.36 -20.43
N GLY A 243 -7.29 -24.39 -20.08
CA GLY A 243 -8.74 -24.50 -20.03
C GLY A 243 -9.38 -23.31 -19.38
N THR A 244 -10.64 -23.41 -19.02
CA THR A 244 -11.35 -22.33 -18.32
C THR A 244 -10.84 -22.15 -16.89
N VAL A 245 -11.00 -20.93 -16.37
CA VAL A 245 -10.65 -20.60 -14.98
C VAL A 245 -11.39 -21.53 -14.01
N LYS A 246 -12.65 -21.80 -14.30
CA LYS A 246 -13.51 -22.64 -13.46
C LYS A 246 -13.07 -24.10 -13.43
N GLU A 247 -12.65 -24.67 -14.55
CA GLU A 247 -12.15 -26.05 -14.62
C GLU A 247 -10.85 -26.22 -13.83
N ASN A 248 -10.01 -25.18 -13.80
CA ASN A 248 -8.68 -25.23 -13.19
C ASN A 248 -8.59 -24.44 -11.87
N ILE A 249 -9.71 -24.12 -11.23
CA ILE A 249 -9.79 -23.18 -10.10
C ILE A 249 -8.86 -23.55 -8.95
N VAL A 250 -8.72 -24.84 -8.61
CA VAL A 250 -7.83 -25.31 -7.54
C VAL A 250 -6.37 -25.03 -7.86
N LEU A 251 -5.95 -25.28 -9.10
CA LEU A 251 -4.58 -25.02 -9.56
C LEU A 251 -4.29 -23.51 -9.58
N ILE A 252 -5.28 -22.70 -9.96
CA ILE A 252 -5.21 -21.24 -9.94
C ILE A 252 -5.04 -20.73 -8.49
N TYR A 253 -5.75 -21.31 -7.51
CA TYR A 253 -5.56 -20.97 -6.10
C TYR A 253 -4.16 -21.31 -5.59
N ILE A 254 -3.65 -22.47 -5.93
CA ILE A 254 -2.28 -22.89 -5.57
C ILE A 254 -1.27 -21.93 -6.18
N ALA A 255 -1.40 -21.62 -7.46
CA ALA A 255 -0.50 -20.70 -8.14
C ALA A 255 -0.57 -19.28 -7.57
N GLN A 256 -1.78 -18.80 -7.23
CA GLN A 256 -1.99 -17.51 -6.57
C GLN A 256 -1.33 -17.47 -5.19
N PHE A 257 -1.46 -18.52 -4.39
CA PHE A 257 -0.84 -18.61 -3.07
C PHE A 257 0.69 -18.61 -3.17
N ILE A 258 1.27 -19.40 -4.11
CA ILE A 258 2.72 -19.43 -4.35
C ILE A 258 3.22 -18.04 -4.78
N LYS A 259 2.56 -17.40 -5.76
CA LYS A 259 2.87 -16.05 -6.22
C LYS A 259 2.86 -15.07 -5.06
N SER A 260 1.79 -15.06 -4.28
CA SER A 260 1.58 -14.11 -3.19
C SER A 260 2.56 -14.30 -2.05
N THR A 261 2.94 -15.54 -1.74
CA THR A 261 3.99 -15.84 -0.75
C THR A 261 5.31 -15.19 -1.14
N GLY A 262 5.74 -15.34 -2.39
CA GLY A 262 6.95 -14.73 -2.89
C GLY A 262 6.92 -13.20 -2.83
N VAL A 263 5.83 -12.61 -3.30
CA VAL A 263 5.63 -11.15 -3.29
C VAL A 263 5.67 -10.59 -1.87
N ILE A 264 4.89 -11.16 -0.96
CA ILE A 264 4.70 -10.62 0.40
C ILE A 264 5.98 -10.66 1.22
N VAL A 265 6.75 -11.76 1.15
CA VAL A 265 8.03 -11.85 1.89
C VAL A 265 9.02 -10.84 1.37
N ALA A 266 9.14 -10.69 0.06
CA ALA A 266 10.07 -9.72 -0.54
C ALA A 266 9.66 -8.27 -0.24
N THR A 267 8.39 -7.90 -0.47
CA THR A 267 7.91 -6.52 -0.26
C THR A 267 7.83 -6.15 1.22
N GLY A 268 7.52 -7.10 2.10
CA GLY A 268 7.48 -6.86 3.54
C GLY A 268 8.84 -6.53 4.13
N TYR A 269 9.89 -7.23 3.71
CA TYR A 269 11.25 -6.95 4.18
C TYR A 269 11.85 -5.67 3.58
N MET A 270 11.37 -5.22 2.43
CA MET A 270 11.84 -4.01 1.75
C MET A 270 11.86 -2.77 2.64
N TRP A 271 10.86 -2.62 3.51
CA TRP A 271 10.77 -1.51 4.46
C TRP A 271 11.86 -1.54 5.52
N ALA A 272 12.43 -2.72 5.82
CA ALA A 272 13.56 -2.85 6.75
C ALA A 272 14.88 -2.32 6.17
N LEU A 273 14.97 -2.13 4.84
CA LEU A 273 16.15 -1.56 4.19
C LEU A 273 16.25 -0.03 4.38
N VAL A 274 15.14 0.64 4.66
CA VAL A 274 15.09 2.11 4.78
C VAL A 274 15.95 2.61 5.95
N PRO A 275 15.86 2.06 7.18
CA PRO A 275 16.77 2.41 8.27
C PRO A 275 18.24 2.20 7.96
N GLU A 276 18.59 1.15 7.22
CA GLU A 276 19.97 0.86 6.83
C GLU A 276 20.57 1.96 5.94
N VAL A 277 19.78 2.45 4.99
CA VAL A 277 20.18 3.58 4.13
C VAL A 277 20.28 4.88 4.91
N ILE A 278 19.47 5.07 5.95
CA ILE A 278 19.57 6.22 6.85
C ILE A 278 20.91 6.16 7.60
N SER A 279 21.27 5.00 8.17
CA SER A 279 22.57 4.81 8.85
C SER A 279 23.75 5.03 7.91
N TYR A 280 23.68 4.53 6.68
CA TYR A 280 24.72 4.77 5.66
C TYR A 280 24.83 6.26 5.30
N GLY A 281 23.72 6.95 5.18
CA GLY A 281 23.68 8.40 4.93
C GLY A 281 24.29 9.19 6.09
N GLU A 282 24.01 8.82 7.33
CA GLU A 282 24.60 9.41 8.53
C GLU A 282 26.11 9.18 8.59
N TYR A 283 26.57 7.95 8.32
CA TYR A 283 27.97 7.60 8.25
C TYR A 283 28.75 8.43 7.24
N THR A 284 28.19 8.62 6.03
CA THR A 284 28.86 9.31 4.92
C THR A 284 28.77 10.83 4.99
N SER A 285 27.69 11.37 5.61
CA SER A 285 27.44 12.83 5.66
C SER A 285 27.76 13.47 7.01
N GLY A 286 27.93 12.65 8.07
CA GLY A 286 28.01 13.14 9.44
C GLY A 286 26.72 13.78 9.95
N ARG A 287 25.61 13.62 9.23
CA ARG A 287 24.29 14.17 9.60
C ARG A 287 23.20 13.12 9.46
N ARG A 288 22.31 13.03 10.45
CA ARG A 288 21.15 12.15 10.37
C ARG A 288 20.09 12.72 9.43
N ILE A 289 19.91 12.09 8.29
CA ILE A 289 19.06 12.52 7.17
C ILE A 289 17.78 11.70 7.06
N SER A 290 17.27 11.20 8.18
CA SER A 290 16.10 10.30 8.21
C SER A 290 14.86 10.90 7.50
N GLY A 291 14.63 12.20 7.66
CA GLY A 291 13.50 12.89 7.00
C GLY A 291 13.63 12.88 5.48
N ILE A 292 14.83 13.12 4.94
CA ILE A 292 15.10 13.11 3.50
C ILE A 292 14.90 11.70 2.92
N VAL A 293 15.45 10.68 3.55
CA VAL A 293 15.34 9.30 3.08
C VAL A 293 13.89 8.83 3.09
N ASN A 294 13.14 9.11 4.15
CA ASN A 294 11.72 8.74 4.23
C ASN A 294 10.87 9.49 3.18
N ALA A 295 11.11 10.78 2.96
CA ALA A 295 10.41 11.55 1.94
C ALA A 295 10.66 10.99 0.52
N LEU A 296 11.93 10.72 0.19
CA LEU A 296 12.29 10.10 -1.10
C LEU A 296 11.67 8.70 -1.25
N THR A 297 11.72 7.87 -0.22
CA THR A 297 11.09 6.55 -0.23
C THR A 297 9.58 6.65 -0.49
N GLY A 298 8.91 7.63 0.12
CA GLY A 298 7.49 7.92 -0.13
C GLY A 298 7.20 8.31 -1.59
N ILE A 299 8.04 9.16 -2.20
CA ILE A 299 7.92 9.54 -3.61
C ILE A 299 8.06 8.31 -4.52
N PHE A 300 9.07 7.47 -4.31
CA PHE A 300 9.32 6.29 -5.14
C PHE A 300 8.25 5.20 -4.94
N PHE A 301 7.76 5.01 -3.72
CA PHE A 301 6.61 4.18 -3.43
C PHE A 301 5.39 4.59 -4.27
N LYS A 302 5.03 5.88 -4.24
CA LYS A 302 3.89 6.41 -5.01
C LYS A 302 4.12 6.36 -6.52
N ALA A 303 5.35 6.58 -7.00
CA ALA A 303 5.68 6.41 -8.41
C ALA A 303 5.44 4.97 -8.89
N GLY A 304 5.84 3.97 -8.08
CA GLY A 304 5.53 2.57 -8.37
C GLY A 304 4.02 2.32 -8.42
N MET A 305 3.28 2.82 -7.45
CA MET A 305 1.82 2.67 -7.40
C MET A 305 1.10 3.36 -8.56
N ALA A 306 1.64 4.46 -9.11
CA ALA A 306 1.09 5.12 -10.28
C ALA A 306 0.96 4.16 -11.48
N LEU A 307 1.95 3.31 -11.66
CA LEU A 307 1.98 2.32 -12.74
C LEU A 307 0.86 1.28 -12.60
N GLY A 308 0.34 1.06 -11.38
CA GLY A 308 -0.76 0.14 -11.12
C GLY A 308 -2.10 0.55 -11.74
N GLY A 309 -2.33 1.84 -11.95
CA GLY A 309 -3.51 2.31 -12.69
C GLY A 309 -3.22 2.55 -14.17
N VAL A 310 -2.04 3.10 -14.48
CA VAL A 310 -1.65 3.47 -15.84
C VAL A 310 -1.43 2.24 -16.72
N VAL A 311 -0.64 1.27 -16.27
CA VAL A 311 -0.28 0.10 -17.09
C VAL A 311 -1.51 -0.76 -17.42
N PRO A 312 -2.37 -1.14 -16.46
CA PRO A 312 -3.58 -1.90 -16.79
C PRO A 312 -4.50 -1.15 -17.76
N GLY A 313 -4.77 0.13 -17.52
CA GLY A 313 -5.64 0.91 -18.41
C GLY A 313 -5.13 0.99 -19.84
N LEU A 314 -3.82 1.21 -20.04
CA LEU A 314 -3.20 1.25 -21.37
C LEU A 314 -3.20 -0.13 -22.06
N VAL A 315 -2.89 -1.20 -21.35
CA VAL A 315 -2.89 -2.56 -21.92
C VAL A 315 -4.31 -2.97 -22.31
N LEU A 316 -5.30 -2.72 -21.46
CA LEU A 316 -6.70 -2.99 -21.75
C LEU A 316 -7.18 -2.22 -22.99
N ALA A 317 -6.86 -0.93 -23.08
CA ALA A 317 -7.18 -0.11 -24.25
C ALA A 317 -6.50 -0.63 -25.52
N TRP A 318 -5.20 -0.96 -25.46
CA TRP A 318 -4.43 -1.45 -26.61
C TRP A 318 -4.91 -2.82 -27.11
N THR A 319 -5.34 -3.70 -26.21
CA THR A 319 -5.83 -5.04 -26.55
C THR A 319 -7.30 -5.07 -26.96
N GLY A 320 -7.98 -3.90 -26.97
CA GLY A 320 -9.38 -3.79 -27.36
C GLY A 320 -10.35 -4.43 -26.36
N TYR A 321 -10.01 -4.35 -25.06
CA TYR A 321 -10.89 -4.79 -24.00
C TYR A 321 -12.24 -4.07 -24.06
N LYS A 322 -13.32 -4.82 -23.91
CA LYS A 322 -14.68 -4.30 -23.78
C LYS A 322 -15.29 -4.80 -22.48
N ALA A 323 -15.89 -3.87 -21.74
CA ALA A 323 -16.60 -4.23 -20.51
C ALA A 323 -17.69 -5.29 -20.80
N ALA A 324 -17.73 -6.32 -19.99
CA ALA A 324 -18.72 -7.38 -20.12
C ALA A 324 -20.07 -6.89 -19.64
N GLU A 325 -21.09 -6.88 -20.51
CA GLU A 325 -22.44 -6.44 -20.19
C GLU A 325 -23.14 -7.36 -19.16
N GLN A 326 -22.73 -8.62 -19.10
CA GLN A 326 -23.27 -9.62 -18.16
C GLN A 326 -22.12 -10.48 -17.60
N SER A 327 -21.75 -10.23 -16.34
CA SER A 327 -20.88 -11.10 -15.58
C SER A 327 -21.61 -11.62 -14.34
N SER A 328 -21.52 -12.95 -14.13
CA SER A 328 -22.06 -13.59 -12.94
C SER A 328 -21.17 -13.38 -11.70
N THR A 329 -19.90 -13.08 -11.91
CA THR A 329 -18.88 -12.99 -10.85
C THR A 329 -18.93 -11.66 -10.11
N LEU A 330 -18.92 -10.55 -10.86
CA LEU A 330 -19.09 -9.20 -10.32
C LEU A 330 -20.23 -8.50 -11.06
N PRO A 331 -21.40 -8.38 -10.42
CA PRO A 331 -22.54 -7.70 -11.04
C PRO A 331 -22.21 -6.25 -11.41
N ALA A 332 -22.61 -5.84 -12.63
CA ALA A 332 -22.49 -4.46 -13.11
C ALA A 332 -23.63 -3.59 -12.60
N ASP A 333 -24.04 -3.76 -11.34
CA ASP A 333 -25.09 -2.96 -10.68
C ASP A 333 -24.45 -1.76 -9.96
N PRO A 334 -24.62 -0.53 -10.47
CA PRO A 334 -24.01 0.66 -9.87
C PRO A 334 -24.45 0.91 -8.42
N ASP A 335 -25.71 0.60 -8.10
CA ASP A 335 -26.25 0.81 -6.76
C ASP A 335 -25.66 -0.16 -5.75
N ALA A 336 -25.37 -1.39 -6.16
CA ALA A 336 -24.71 -2.36 -5.29
C ALA A 336 -23.25 -1.93 -4.98
N TRP A 337 -22.52 -1.43 -5.96
CA TRP A 337 -21.17 -0.88 -5.77
C TRP A 337 -21.17 0.34 -4.86
N PHE A 338 -22.10 1.27 -5.07
CA PHE A 338 -22.27 2.44 -4.22
C PHE A 338 -22.54 2.05 -2.77
N ARG A 339 -23.51 1.14 -2.53
CA ARG A 339 -23.85 0.65 -1.19
C ARG A 339 -22.72 -0.12 -0.53
N ALA A 340 -21.98 -0.94 -1.29
CA ALA A 340 -20.82 -1.65 -0.77
C ALA A 340 -19.73 -0.67 -0.31
N MET A 341 -19.42 0.34 -1.14
CA MET A 341 -18.45 1.37 -0.77
C MET A 341 -18.94 2.21 0.43
N LEU A 342 -20.21 2.53 0.49
CA LEU A 342 -20.83 3.22 1.64
C LEU A 342 -20.58 2.46 2.94
N ILE A 343 -20.82 1.15 2.96
CA ILE A 343 -20.60 0.31 4.15
C ILE A 343 -19.12 0.31 4.56
N PHE A 344 -18.21 0.07 3.62
CA PHE A 344 -16.78 0.05 3.90
C PHE A 344 -16.22 1.42 4.34
N ALA A 345 -16.68 2.49 3.71
CA ALA A 345 -16.26 3.85 4.05
C ALA A 345 -16.79 4.29 5.43
N LEU A 346 -18.04 3.98 5.76
CA LEU A 346 -18.61 4.27 7.09
C LEU A 346 -17.93 3.41 8.18
N ALA A 347 -17.64 2.13 7.91
CA ALA A 347 -16.85 1.30 8.82
C ALA A 347 -15.44 1.89 9.02
N GLY A 348 -14.80 2.36 7.95
CA GLY A 348 -13.52 3.08 8.01
C GLY A 348 -13.60 4.35 8.86
N LEU A 349 -14.64 5.17 8.68
CA LEU A 349 -14.84 6.37 9.50
C LEU A 349 -15.03 6.04 10.99
N ALA A 350 -15.81 5.02 11.31
CA ALA A 350 -15.98 4.57 12.70
C ALA A 350 -14.65 4.13 13.34
N LEU A 351 -13.81 3.43 12.57
CA LEU A 351 -12.47 3.02 13.00
C LEU A 351 -11.50 4.20 13.15
N LEU A 352 -11.58 5.24 12.28
CA LEU A 352 -10.80 6.47 12.44
C LEU A 352 -11.21 7.24 13.70
N ILE A 353 -12.51 7.31 13.98
CA ILE A 353 -13.03 7.93 15.22
C ILE A 353 -12.55 7.12 16.43
N PHE A 354 -12.61 5.79 16.38
CA PHE A 354 -12.08 4.93 17.43
C PHE A 354 -10.58 5.16 17.64
N CYS A 355 -9.79 5.20 16.58
CA CYS A 355 -8.37 5.54 16.64
C CYS A 355 -8.15 6.91 17.31
N PHE A 356 -8.88 7.93 16.92
CA PHE A 356 -8.83 9.26 17.53
C PHE A 356 -9.13 9.23 19.03
N THR A 357 -10.11 8.46 19.49
CA THR A 357 -10.47 8.39 20.91
C THR A 357 -9.43 7.68 21.76
N GLN A 358 -8.75 6.67 21.20
CA GLN A 358 -7.76 5.86 21.91
C GLN A 358 -6.34 6.44 21.87
N THR A 359 -6.05 7.35 20.93
CA THR A 359 -4.74 7.99 20.78
C THR A 359 -4.71 9.36 21.47
N LYS A 360 -3.76 9.54 22.36
CA LYS A 360 -3.48 10.84 22.98
C LYS A 360 -2.00 11.16 22.79
N GLU A 361 -1.72 12.28 22.15
CA GLU A 361 -0.36 12.77 22.00
C GLU A 361 0.22 13.14 23.37
N ARG A 362 1.32 12.50 23.73
CA ARG A 362 1.97 12.64 25.05
C ARG A 362 3.38 13.19 24.93
N VAL A 363 3.98 13.02 23.76
CA VAL A 363 5.32 13.51 23.44
C VAL A 363 5.18 14.64 22.44
N VAL A 364 5.40 15.88 22.90
CA VAL A 364 5.48 17.05 22.03
C VAL A 364 6.94 17.15 21.59
N MET A 365 7.23 17.06 20.30
CA MET A 365 8.56 17.36 19.77
C MET A 365 8.74 18.88 19.78
N ASP A 366 9.82 19.37 20.39
CA ASP A 366 10.18 20.78 20.34
C ASP A 366 10.54 21.16 18.89
N GLU A 367 9.97 22.27 18.41
CA GLU A 367 10.19 22.81 17.05
C GLU A 367 11.66 23.13 16.72
N LYS A 368 12.55 23.13 17.71
CA LYS A 368 13.96 23.50 17.57
C LYS A 368 14.83 22.43 16.87
N ASP A 369 14.35 21.18 16.76
CA ASP A 369 15.11 20.08 16.16
C ASP A 369 14.81 19.86 14.68
N VAL A 370 13.83 20.54 14.11
CA VAL A 370 13.53 20.49 12.66
C VAL A 370 14.33 21.58 11.96
N LYS A 371 15.61 21.30 11.68
CA LYS A 371 16.39 22.16 10.78
C LYS A 371 15.73 22.17 9.40
N ASP A 372 15.63 23.38 8.82
CA ASP A 372 15.08 23.62 7.48
C ASP A 372 15.71 22.67 6.43
N VAL A 373 15.01 21.59 6.11
CA VAL A 373 15.36 20.70 5.00
C VAL A 373 14.89 21.39 3.72
N LYS A 374 15.84 21.79 2.88
CA LYS A 374 15.55 22.37 1.56
C LYS A 374 15.26 21.25 0.56
N VAL A 375 14.36 21.50 -0.39
CA VAL A 375 14.06 20.56 -1.48
C VAL A 375 15.33 20.20 -2.29
N SER A 376 16.30 21.11 -2.35
CA SER A 376 17.61 20.86 -2.96
C SER A 376 18.40 19.74 -2.28
N ASP A 377 18.21 19.57 -0.94
CA ASP A 377 18.93 18.57 -0.16
C ASP A 377 18.44 17.16 -0.49
N LEU A 378 17.16 17.00 -0.89
CA LEU A 378 16.60 15.74 -1.39
C LEU A 378 17.38 15.23 -2.61
N TRP A 379 17.60 16.11 -3.60
CA TRP A 379 18.32 15.74 -4.82
C TRP A 379 19.80 15.49 -4.56
N THR A 380 20.44 16.32 -3.76
CA THR A 380 21.85 16.15 -3.40
C THR A 380 22.08 14.80 -2.70
N GLU A 381 21.22 14.43 -1.77
CA GLU A 381 21.34 13.17 -1.05
C GLU A 381 21.00 11.98 -1.96
N PHE A 382 19.99 12.09 -2.81
CA PHE A 382 19.65 11.04 -3.77
C PHE A 382 20.84 10.69 -4.69
N PHE A 383 21.54 11.69 -5.20
CA PHE A 383 22.68 11.45 -6.09
C PHE A 383 23.94 10.99 -5.34
N ARG A 384 24.13 11.42 -4.09
CA ARG A 384 25.28 11.04 -3.27
C ARG A 384 25.16 9.62 -2.69
N ASN A 385 23.99 9.25 -2.21
CA ASN A 385 23.73 7.99 -1.52
C ASN A 385 23.36 6.89 -2.52
N ARG A 386 24.36 6.07 -2.91
CA ARG A 386 24.17 4.98 -3.87
C ARG A 386 23.18 3.90 -3.37
N PRO A 387 23.24 3.40 -2.13
CA PRO A 387 22.24 2.48 -1.59
C PRO A 387 20.82 3.04 -1.64
N LEU A 388 20.62 4.34 -1.41
CA LEU A 388 19.33 5.01 -1.52
C LEU A 388 18.76 4.91 -2.95
N ARG A 389 19.58 5.11 -3.98
CA ARG A 389 19.16 4.97 -5.38
C ARG A 389 18.74 3.54 -5.71
N VAL A 390 19.45 2.55 -5.20
CA VAL A 390 19.11 1.14 -5.40
C VAL A 390 17.76 0.83 -4.76
N ILE A 391 17.57 1.23 -3.51
CA ILE A 391 16.28 1.03 -2.82
C ILE A 391 15.16 1.79 -3.53
N ALA A 392 15.37 3.01 -3.96
CA ALA A 392 14.39 3.81 -4.69
C ALA A 392 13.87 3.08 -5.95
N LEU A 393 14.76 2.58 -6.79
CA LEU A 393 14.40 1.81 -7.97
C LEU A 393 13.72 0.47 -7.61
N PHE A 394 14.16 -0.17 -6.53
CA PHE A 394 13.53 -1.39 -6.03
C PHE A 394 12.09 -1.13 -5.55
N PHE A 395 11.85 -0.02 -4.83
CA PHE A 395 10.51 0.40 -4.43
C PHE A 395 9.60 0.64 -5.64
N ILE A 396 10.07 1.37 -6.65
CA ILE A 396 9.28 1.61 -7.87
C ILE A 396 8.88 0.28 -8.51
N THR A 397 9.82 -0.63 -8.74
CA THR A 397 9.56 -1.89 -9.44
C THR A 397 8.67 -2.83 -8.62
N ALA A 398 8.91 -2.95 -7.31
CA ALA A 398 8.13 -3.81 -6.43
C ALA A 398 6.69 -3.33 -6.28
N PHE A 399 6.49 -2.02 -6.08
CA PHE A 399 5.14 -1.45 -5.96
C PHE A 399 4.41 -1.35 -7.29
N ALA A 400 5.11 -1.13 -8.40
CA ALA A 400 4.53 -1.23 -9.74
C ALA A 400 3.99 -2.65 -10.00
N MET A 401 4.79 -3.67 -9.73
CA MET A 401 4.39 -5.06 -9.85
C MET A 401 3.15 -5.37 -9.01
N MET A 402 3.16 -4.96 -7.73
CA MET A 402 2.08 -5.21 -6.79
C MET A 402 0.79 -4.51 -7.22
N SER A 403 0.87 -3.24 -7.61
CA SER A 403 -0.28 -2.42 -8.01
C SER A 403 -0.89 -2.88 -9.33
N VAL A 404 -0.06 -3.24 -10.32
CA VAL A 404 -0.54 -3.80 -11.60
C VAL A 404 -1.27 -5.11 -11.36
N GLY A 405 -0.70 -6.02 -10.56
CA GLY A 405 -1.30 -7.31 -10.23
C GLY A 405 -2.62 -7.18 -9.46
N ASN A 406 -2.69 -6.24 -8.52
CA ASN A 406 -3.91 -5.98 -7.74
C ASN A 406 -5.04 -5.44 -8.62
N ALA A 407 -4.75 -4.44 -9.45
CA ALA A 407 -5.74 -3.85 -10.34
C ALA A 407 -6.23 -4.84 -11.42
N ALA A 408 -5.34 -5.72 -11.89
CA ALA A 408 -5.67 -6.69 -12.93
C ALA A 408 -6.41 -7.93 -12.41
N GLY A 409 -6.34 -8.22 -11.10
CA GLY A 409 -6.92 -9.43 -10.51
C GLY A 409 -8.44 -9.55 -10.72
N ALA A 410 -9.16 -8.43 -10.64
CA ALA A 410 -10.60 -8.39 -10.89
C ALA A 410 -10.93 -8.77 -12.34
N TYR A 411 -10.21 -8.22 -13.30
CA TYR A 411 -10.41 -8.53 -14.72
C TYR A 411 -10.07 -10.00 -15.05
N PHE A 412 -9.05 -10.55 -14.40
CA PHE A 412 -8.66 -11.95 -14.59
C PHE A 412 -9.75 -12.93 -14.17
N MET A 413 -10.38 -12.69 -13.03
CA MET A 413 -11.42 -13.59 -12.50
C MET A 413 -12.80 -13.33 -13.08
N ASN A 414 -13.09 -12.08 -13.50
CA ASN A 414 -14.41 -11.68 -13.95
C ASN A 414 -14.57 -11.73 -15.48
N ASP A 415 -13.56 -11.24 -16.22
CA ASP A 415 -13.74 -10.91 -17.62
C ASP A 415 -12.93 -11.79 -18.59
N LEU A 416 -11.95 -12.55 -18.09
CA LEU A 416 -11.00 -13.25 -18.96
C LEU A 416 -11.67 -14.07 -20.06
N GLU A 417 -12.66 -14.88 -19.73
CA GLU A 417 -13.32 -15.79 -20.66
C GLU A 417 -14.34 -15.11 -21.58
N LEU A 418 -14.76 -13.88 -21.23
CA LEU A 418 -15.75 -13.11 -21.96
C LEU A 418 -15.12 -12.22 -23.06
N GLN A 419 -13.81 -12.19 -23.15
CA GLN A 419 -13.08 -11.29 -24.02
C GLN A 419 -12.61 -11.94 -25.32
N THR A 420 -12.27 -11.10 -26.31
CA THR A 420 -11.58 -11.52 -27.51
C THR A 420 -10.21 -12.16 -27.17
N PRO A 421 -9.66 -13.04 -28.00
CA PRO A 421 -8.36 -13.68 -27.74
C PRO A 421 -7.23 -12.68 -27.43
N LEU A 422 -7.22 -11.53 -28.09
CA LEU A 422 -6.21 -10.50 -27.88
C LEU A 422 -6.39 -9.83 -26.49
N ALA A 423 -7.62 -9.52 -26.10
CA ALA A 423 -7.90 -8.92 -24.80
C ALA A 423 -7.68 -9.93 -23.65
N GLN A 424 -7.99 -11.21 -23.86
CA GLN A 424 -7.62 -12.28 -22.91
C GLN A 424 -6.10 -12.31 -22.67
N GLU A 425 -5.33 -12.23 -23.74
CA GLU A 425 -3.87 -12.21 -23.63
C GLU A 425 -3.38 -10.96 -22.90
N GLY A 426 -3.98 -9.79 -23.14
CA GLY A 426 -3.70 -8.56 -22.41
C GLY A 426 -3.94 -8.71 -20.90
N ILE A 427 -5.06 -9.32 -20.50
CA ILE A 427 -5.36 -9.59 -19.08
C ILE A 427 -4.33 -10.56 -18.48
N ARG A 428 -3.96 -11.64 -19.20
CA ARG A 428 -2.91 -12.56 -18.73
C ARG A 428 -1.56 -11.87 -18.58
N TRP A 429 -1.21 -10.98 -19.48
CA TRP A 429 0.02 -10.19 -19.38
C TRP A 429 0.02 -9.29 -18.15
N LEU A 430 -1.09 -8.65 -17.83
CA LEU A 430 -1.23 -7.80 -16.67
C LEU A 430 -1.08 -8.56 -15.34
N VAL A 431 -1.62 -9.77 -15.24
CA VAL A 431 -1.56 -10.55 -14.00
C VAL A 431 -0.26 -11.33 -13.84
N CYS A 432 0.34 -11.78 -14.96
CA CYS A 432 1.44 -12.73 -14.94
C CYS A 432 2.74 -12.18 -15.55
N VAL A 433 2.71 -11.72 -16.82
CA VAL A 433 3.94 -11.44 -17.58
C VAL A 433 4.58 -10.12 -17.15
N ILE A 434 3.82 -9.02 -17.12
CA ILE A 434 4.33 -7.71 -16.75
C ILE A 434 4.85 -7.72 -15.31
N PRO A 435 4.10 -8.23 -14.31
CA PRO A 435 4.62 -8.36 -12.95
C PRO A 435 5.87 -9.24 -12.86
N ALA A 436 5.96 -10.35 -13.61
CA ALA A 436 7.13 -11.21 -13.63
C ALA A 436 8.37 -10.49 -14.20
N ILE A 437 8.21 -9.72 -15.27
CA ILE A 437 9.30 -8.88 -15.82
C ILE A 437 9.77 -7.86 -14.78
N LEU A 438 8.85 -7.18 -14.11
CA LEU A 438 9.18 -6.23 -13.06
C LEU A 438 9.93 -6.90 -11.90
N LEU A 439 9.59 -8.14 -11.53
CA LEU A 439 10.32 -8.90 -10.51
C LEU A 439 11.74 -9.26 -10.97
N VAL A 440 11.94 -9.64 -12.22
CA VAL A 440 13.29 -9.88 -12.76
C VAL A 440 14.13 -8.60 -12.71
N VAL A 441 13.53 -7.47 -13.08
CA VAL A 441 14.19 -6.16 -12.96
C VAL A 441 14.50 -5.86 -11.48
N ALA A 442 13.58 -6.11 -10.56
CA ALA A 442 13.80 -5.94 -9.12
C ALA A 442 14.94 -6.82 -8.59
N MET A 443 15.05 -8.09 -9.04
CA MET A 443 16.18 -8.96 -8.71
C MET A 443 17.52 -8.39 -9.19
N PHE A 444 17.55 -7.84 -10.41
CA PHE A 444 18.75 -7.19 -10.94
C PHE A 444 19.10 -5.92 -10.13
N ILE A 445 18.12 -5.12 -9.75
CA ILE A 445 18.34 -3.92 -8.95
C ILE A 445 18.87 -4.29 -7.57
N ILE A 446 18.26 -5.24 -6.86
CA ILE A 446 18.69 -5.63 -5.51
C ILE A 446 20.08 -6.29 -5.51
N SER A 447 20.53 -6.86 -6.63
CA SER A 447 21.91 -7.37 -6.77
C SER A 447 22.96 -6.27 -6.59
N LYS A 448 22.62 -5.02 -6.85
CA LYS A 448 23.49 -3.85 -6.70
C LYS A 448 23.46 -3.23 -5.30
N TYR A 449 22.66 -3.78 -4.40
CA TYR A 449 22.60 -3.34 -3.00
C TYR A 449 23.82 -3.83 -2.24
N GLU A 450 24.58 -2.91 -1.64
CA GLU A 450 25.91 -3.19 -1.07
C GLU A 450 25.89 -3.32 0.46
N LEU A 451 24.80 -2.89 1.12
CA LEU A 451 24.69 -2.91 2.58
C LEU A 451 24.29 -4.30 3.09
N GLU A 452 25.27 -5.20 3.20
CA GLU A 452 25.10 -6.47 3.93
C GLU A 452 25.03 -6.22 5.44
N ASP A 453 24.63 -7.22 6.22
CA ASP A 453 24.45 -7.06 7.67
C ASP A 453 25.77 -6.71 8.37
N ASP A 454 26.87 -7.33 7.98
CA ASP A 454 28.21 -7.06 8.53
C ASP A 454 28.64 -5.61 8.30
N VAL A 455 28.36 -5.07 7.10
CA VAL A 455 28.67 -3.69 6.74
C VAL A 455 27.84 -2.71 7.57
N ILE A 456 26.56 -3.03 7.79
CA ILE A 456 25.68 -2.18 8.62
C ILE A 456 26.12 -2.21 10.08
N ASP A 457 26.50 -3.36 10.61
CA ASP A 457 26.99 -3.48 11.99
C ASP A 457 28.29 -2.68 12.19
N GLU A 458 29.20 -2.67 11.22
CA GLU A 458 30.42 -1.86 11.23
C GLU A 458 30.11 -0.37 11.19
N ILE A 459 29.23 0.07 10.28
CA ILE A 459 28.77 1.46 10.17
C ILE A 459 28.16 1.94 11.49
N ASN A 460 27.26 1.16 12.09
CA ASN A 460 26.62 1.55 13.33
C ASN A 460 27.60 1.66 14.49
N ARG A 461 28.59 0.74 14.61
CA ARG A 461 29.67 0.83 15.60
C ARG A 461 30.51 2.10 15.43
N GLU A 462 30.79 2.46 14.19
CA GLU A 462 31.60 3.65 13.90
C GLU A 462 30.85 4.95 14.21
N ILE A 463 29.54 5.01 13.92
CA ILE A 463 28.66 6.11 14.32
C ILE A 463 28.64 6.25 15.86
N GLU A 464 28.48 5.13 16.59
CA GLU A 464 28.49 5.15 18.06
C GLU A 464 29.84 5.63 18.63
N ASN A 465 30.96 5.24 18.01
CA ASN A 465 32.26 5.67 18.43
C ASN A 465 32.51 7.18 18.21
N ARG A 466 32.03 7.73 17.09
CA ARG A 466 32.05 9.18 16.83
C ARG A 466 31.23 9.95 17.88
N ALA A 467 30.04 9.49 18.21
CA ALA A 467 29.15 10.10 19.19
C ALA A 467 29.70 10.06 20.64
N LYS A 468 30.65 9.17 20.94
CA LYS A 468 31.33 9.10 22.25
C LYS A 468 32.56 10.01 22.34
N THR A 469 33.08 10.47 21.20
CA THR A 469 34.28 11.32 21.10
C THR A 469 33.95 12.82 20.96
N GLU A 470 32.71 13.15 20.60
CA GLU A 470 32.11 14.49 20.68
C GLU A 470 31.45 14.74 22.05
#